data_e63283857766c7224910d3eb43136d30
#
_entry.id   e63283857766c7224910d3eb43136d30
#
_cell.length_a   1.000
_cell.length_b   1.000
_cell.length_c   1.000
_cell.angle_alpha   90.00
_cell.angle_beta   90.00
_cell.angle_gamma   90.00
#
_symmetry.space_group_name_H-M   'P 1'
#
loop_
_entity.id
_entity.type
_entity.pdbx_description
1 polymer ?
#
loop_
_entity_poly.entity_id
_entity_poly.type
_entity_poly.pdbx_seq_one_letter_code
_entity_poly.pdbx_strand_id
1 'polypeptide(L)'
;MADLFEKLMKNAGPLGQHRERAHGYFAFPKLEGEISSRMKFRGKDMIVWSLNNYLGLANHPEVRKADADGAREYGLAYPMGARMMSGNSNHHERLEAELAAFEMKEDAVLLNFGYQGMLSVIDVLCGRHDVIVYDAESHACIIDGLRMHPGHRYVFKHNDVEDCEKQLQRATALVEKQKAGGILVITEGVFGMAGDQGKLKEIAALKDKFQFRLLVDDAHGFGTLGKTGAGAGEEQGMQDKIDIYFSTFAKSMASIGAFVAGDKV
;
A
#
# COMPACT_ATOMS: atom_id res chain seq x y z
N MET A 1 -29.11 -13.95 -23.89
CA MET A 1 -28.30 -13.67 -22.68
C MET A 1 -26.85 -13.78 -23.11
N ALA A 2 -26.00 -12.76 -22.93
CA ALA A 2 -24.59 -12.86 -23.33
C ALA A 2 -23.85 -13.77 -22.35
N ASP A 3 -23.03 -14.68 -22.88
CA ASP A 3 -22.16 -15.53 -22.04
C ASP A 3 -21.15 -14.67 -21.28
N LEU A 4 -20.96 -15.00 -20.00
CA LEU A 4 -20.01 -14.30 -19.13
C LEU A 4 -18.57 -14.38 -19.68
N PHE A 5 -18.19 -15.47 -20.31
CA PHE A 5 -16.86 -15.68 -20.88
C PHE A 5 -16.64 -15.03 -22.24
N GLU A 6 -17.69 -14.80 -23.05
CA GLU A 6 -17.55 -14.17 -24.37
C GLU A 6 -16.89 -12.78 -24.28
N LYS A 7 -17.22 -11.99 -23.26
CA LYS A 7 -16.62 -10.67 -23.05
C LYS A 7 -15.14 -10.74 -22.66
N LEU A 8 -14.71 -11.83 -22.02
CA LEU A 8 -13.30 -12.04 -21.65
C LEU A 8 -12.44 -12.42 -22.85
N MET A 9 -13.04 -13.08 -23.85
CA MET A 9 -12.35 -13.48 -25.08
C MET A 9 -12.03 -12.28 -26.00
N LYS A 10 -12.70 -11.16 -25.80
CA LYS A 10 -12.52 -9.94 -26.63
C LYS A 10 -11.30 -9.11 -26.26
N ASN A 11 -10.47 -9.54 -25.30
CA ASN A 11 -9.26 -8.81 -24.85
C ASN A 11 -9.47 -7.30 -24.61
N ALA A 12 -10.67 -6.92 -24.14
CA ALA A 12 -11.06 -5.51 -24.06
C ALA A 12 -10.47 -4.77 -22.83
N GLY A 13 -9.80 -5.48 -21.91
CA GLY A 13 -9.20 -4.90 -20.72
C GLY A 13 -7.79 -4.33 -20.97
N PRO A 14 -7.27 -3.53 -20.04
CA PRO A 14 -5.93 -2.94 -20.14
C PRO A 14 -4.82 -3.96 -20.40
N LEU A 15 -4.87 -5.12 -19.74
CA LEU A 15 -3.90 -6.20 -19.93
C LEU A 15 -3.98 -6.84 -21.31
N GLY A 16 -5.18 -6.98 -21.89
CA GLY A 16 -5.37 -7.49 -23.24
C GLY A 16 -4.80 -6.55 -24.29
N GLN A 17 -5.10 -5.27 -24.19
CA GLN A 17 -4.55 -4.23 -25.07
C GLN A 17 -3.01 -4.15 -24.95
N HIS A 18 -2.48 -4.25 -23.73
CA HIS A 18 -1.04 -4.25 -23.51
C HIS A 18 -0.37 -5.48 -24.13
N ARG A 19 -0.97 -6.66 -23.99
CA ARG A 19 -0.49 -7.91 -24.59
C ARG A 19 -0.41 -7.83 -26.11
N GLU A 20 -1.40 -7.23 -26.75
CA GLU A 20 -1.42 -7.03 -28.21
C GLU A 20 -0.33 -6.06 -28.67
N ARG A 21 -0.19 -4.92 -27.99
CA ARG A 21 0.81 -3.89 -28.34
C ARG A 21 2.24 -4.28 -28.02
N ALA A 22 2.45 -4.98 -26.94
CA ALA A 22 3.78 -5.35 -26.45
C ALA A 22 4.31 -6.68 -27.03
N HIS A 23 3.65 -7.26 -28.02
CA HIS A 23 4.00 -8.56 -28.63
C HIS A 23 4.20 -9.68 -27.59
N GLY A 24 3.44 -9.67 -26.50
CA GLY A 24 3.56 -10.63 -25.40
C GLY A 24 4.86 -10.52 -24.61
N TYR A 25 5.68 -9.50 -24.83
CA TYR A 25 7.00 -9.37 -24.24
C TYR A 25 6.95 -9.06 -22.74
N PHE A 26 5.95 -8.28 -22.32
CA PHE A 26 5.80 -7.82 -20.94
C PHE A 26 4.72 -8.55 -20.14
N ALA A 27 3.98 -9.45 -20.76
CA ALA A 27 3.00 -10.27 -20.06
C ALA A 27 3.65 -11.54 -19.51
N PHE A 28 3.81 -11.62 -18.19
CA PHE A 28 4.38 -12.78 -17.48
C PHE A 28 5.78 -13.16 -17.98
N PRO A 29 6.79 -12.27 -17.93
CA PRO A 29 8.14 -12.59 -18.34
C PRO A 29 8.72 -13.70 -17.45
N LYS A 30 9.26 -14.74 -18.06
CA LYS A 30 9.96 -15.81 -17.34
C LYS A 30 11.40 -15.39 -17.11
N LEU A 31 11.70 -14.94 -15.91
CA LEU A 31 13.04 -14.63 -15.45
C LEU A 31 13.64 -15.87 -14.77
N GLU A 32 14.91 -16.16 -15.05
CA GLU A 32 15.60 -17.35 -14.54
C GLU A 32 16.83 -16.97 -13.72
N GLY A 33 17.14 -17.77 -12.72
CA GLY A 33 18.26 -17.57 -11.81
C GLY A 33 17.88 -16.94 -10.49
N GLU A 34 18.85 -16.53 -9.70
CA GLU A 34 18.62 -15.79 -8.45
C GLU A 34 18.10 -14.38 -8.72
N ILE A 35 17.25 -13.90 -7.84
CA ILE A 35 16.77 -12.51 -7.88
C ILE A 35 17.96 -11.57 -7.77
N SER A 36 18.24 -10.80 -8.83
CA SER A 36 19.34 -9.85 -8.86
C SER A 36 19.09 -8.75 -9.89
N SER A 37 19.99 -7.75 -9.95
CA SER A 37 19.96 -6.72 -10.99
C SER A 37 20.19 -7.27 -12.41
N ARG A 38 20.69 -8.50 -12.53
CA ARG A 38 20.86 -9.20 -13.80
C ARG A 38 20.29 -10.61 -13.69
N MET A 39 19.38 -10.95 -14.59
CA MET A 39 18.77 -12.29 -14.65
C MET A 39 18.69 -12.75 -16.10
N LYS A 40 18.49 -14.04 -16.33
CA LYS A 40 18.29 -14.56 -17.67
C LYS A 40 16.84 -14.39 -18.10
N PHE A 41 16.67 -13.88 -19.32
CA PHE A 41 15.41 -13.82 -20.01
C PHE A 41 15.59 -14.34 -21.44
N ARG A 42 14.85 -15.39 -21.81
CA ARG A 42 14.97 -16.06 -23.12
C ARG A 42 16.43 -16.45 -23.45
N GLY A 43 17.14 -16.99 -22.45
CA GLY A 43 18.54 -17.43 -22.58
C GLY A 43 19.60 -16.33 -22.64
N LYS A 44 19.23 -15.05 -22.52
CA LYS A 44 20.13 -13.91 -22.52
C LYS A 44 20.22 -13.26 -21.14
N ASP A 45 21.41 -12.85 -20.74
CA ASP A 45 21.59 -12.03 -19.54
C ASP A 45 21.08 -10.62 -19.78
N MET A 46 20.12 -10.19 -18.95
CA MET A 46 19.45 -8.90 -19.06
C MET A 46 19.56 -8.13 -17.74
N ILE A 47 19.66 -6.81 -17.84
CA ILE A 47 19.45 -5.94 -16.67
C ILE A 47 17.97 -5.91 -16.37
N VAL A 48 17.60 -6.13 -15.10
CA VAL A 48 16.22 -6.20 -14.65
C VAL A 48 15.87 -4.93 -13.88
N TRP A 49 14.94 -4.16 -14.43
CA TRP A 49 14.41 -2.92 -13.84
C TRP A 49 13.03 -3.09 -13.20
N SER A 50 12.45 -4.29 -13.28
CA SER A 50 11.06 -4.56 -12.89
C SER A 50 10.90 -5.20 -11.51
N LEU A 51 11.99 -5.42 -10.77
CA LEU A 51 11.93 -6.02 -9.45
C LEU A 51 11.76 -4.96 -8.36
N ASN A 52 10.90 -5.25 -7.40
CA ASN A 52 10.69 -4.40 -6.23
C ASN A 52 11.69 -4.67 -5.09
N ASN A 53 12.81 -5.30 -5.38
CA ASN A 53 13.88 -5.60 -4.42
C ASN A 53 14.77 -4.35 -4.20
N TYR A 54 14.18 -3.25 -3.73
CA TYR A 54 14.81 -1.92 -3.72
C TYR A 54 16.10 -1.86 -2.91
N LEU A 55 16.16 -2.56 -1.77
CA LEU A 55 17.33 -2.62 -0.90
C LEU A 55 18.24 -3.82 -1.15
N GLY A 56 17.89 -4.69 -2.11
CA GLY A 56 18.66 -5.90 -2.39
C GLY A 56 18.55 -6.99 -1.31
N LEU A 57 17.60 -6.89 -0.39
CA LEU A 57 17.48 -7.80 0.76
C LEU A 57 17.10 -9.23 0.38
N ALA A 58 16.48 -9.45 -0.79
CA ALA A 58 16.06 -10.78 -1.22
C ALA A 58 17.23 -11.81 -1.29
N ASN A 59 18.45 -11.34 -1.52
CA ASN A 59 19.66 -12.19 -1.55
C ASN A 59 20.64 -11.87 -0.41
N HIS A 60 20.27 -11.00 0.53
CA HIS A 60 21.16 -10.69 1.63
C HIS A 60 21.40 -11.92 2.52
N PRO A 61 22.65 -12.31 2.77
CA PRO A 61 22.96 -13.58 3.47
C PRO A 61 22.31 -13.70 4.84
N GLU A 62 22.28 -12.62 5.61
CA GLU A 62 21.70 -12.61 6.96
C GLU A 62 20.16 -12.72 6.90
N VAL A 63 19.50 -12.08 5.94
CA VAL A 63 18.05 -12.18 5.74
C VAL A 63 17.66 -13.61 5.35
N ARG A 64 18.37 -14.18 4.37
CA ARG A 64 18.17 -15.58 3.96
C ARG A 64 18.42 -16.57 5.10
N LYS A 65 19.45 -16.32 5.90
CA LYS A 65 19.74 -17.14 7.08
C LYS A 65 18.63 -17.06 8.11
N ALA A 66 18.17 -15.87 8.43
CA ALA A 66 17.10 -15.66 9.42
C ALA A 66 15.80 -16.36 9.00
N ASP A 67 15.43 -16.30 7.70
CA ASP A 67 14.26 -16.99 7.15
C ASP A 67 14.40 -18.52 7.27
N ALA A 68 15.57 -19.06 6.88
CA ALA A 68 15.85 -20.49 6.97
C ALA A 68 15.90 -21.00 8.43
N ASP A 69 16.45 -20.21 9.36
CA ASP A 69 16.50 -20.55 10.78
C ASP A 69 15.07 -20.50 11.37
N GLY A 70 14.27 -19.50 11.05
CA GLY A 70 12.88 -19.41 11.47
C GLY A 70 12.06 -20.62 11.00
N ALA A 71 12.19 -21.00 9.72
CA ALA A 71 11.52 -22.20 9.18
C ALA A 71 11.98 -23.50 9.88
N ARG A 72 13.25 -23.59 10.28
CA ARG A 72 13.80 -24.75 10.99
C ARG A 72 13.31 -24.83 12.43
N GLU A 73 13.22 -23.69 13.12
CA GLU A 73 12.86 -23.62 14.54
C GLU A 73 11.37 -23.72 14.78
N TYR A 74 10.59 -23.02 13.97
CA TYR A 74 9.14 -22.88 14.16
C TYR A 74 8.29 -23.65 13.15
N GLY A 75 8.87 -24.22 12.11
CA GLY A 75 8.16 -24.84 10.99
C GLY A 75 7.72 -23.82 9.95
N LEU A 76 7.05 -24.31 8.91
CA LEU A 76 6.55 -23.46 7.83
C LEU A 76 5.23 -22.78 8.26
N ALA A 77 5.04 -21.53 7.82
CA ALA A 77 3.84 -20.75 8.05
C ALA A 77 3.38 -20.66 9.52
N TYR A 78 4.34 -20.66 10.45
CA TYR A 78 4.06 -20.49 11.88
C TYR A 78 3.40 -19.12 12.13
N PRO A 79 2.37 -19.08 13.00
CA PRO A 79 1.75 -20.15 13.80
C PRO A 79 0.50 -20.80 13.18
N MET A 80 0.29 -20.71 11.86
CA MET A 80 -0.78 -21.40 11.11
C MET A 80 -2.19 -21.25 11.69
N GLY A 81 -2.61 -20.01 11.93
CA GLY A 81 -3.94 -19.73 12.43
C GLY A 81 -4.33 -18.28 12.23
N ALA A 82 -5.61 -17.98 12.38
CA ALA A 82 -6.05 -16.58 12.46
C ALA A 82 -5.49 -15.96 13.75
N ARG A 83 -4.91 -14.78 13.66
CA ARG A 83 -4.27 -14.09 14.79
C ARG A 83 -5.17 -13.97 16.01
N MET A 84 -6.44 -13.69 15.77
CA MET A 84 -7.45 -13.56 16.84
C MET A 84 -7.66 -14.84 17.65
N MET A 85 -7.47 -16.01 17.05
CA MET A 85 -7.79 -17.29 17.68
C MET A 85 -6.54 -18.05 18.13
N SER A 86 -5.55 -18.22 17.26
CA SER A 86 -4.39 -19.07 17.53
C SER A 86 -3.14 -18.68 16.75
N GLY A 87 -3.23 -17.63 15.94
CA GLY A 87 -2.17 -17.22 15.00
C GLY A 87 -1.29 -16.07 15.48
N ASN A 88 -1.36 -15.64 16.74
CA ASN A 88 -0.47 -14.62 17.29
C ASN A 88 0.78 -15.24 17.92
N SER A 89 1.87 -14.49 17.97
CA SER A 89 3.12 -14.90 18.60
C SER A 89 3.90 -13.70 19.13
N ASN A 90 4.90 -13.95 19.99
CA ASN A 90 5.81 -12.91 20.46
C ASN A 90 6.56 -12.20 19.31
N HIS A 91 6.79 -12.88 18.19
CA HIS A 91 7.40 -12.26 17.00
C HIS A 91 6.48 -11.21 16.36
N HIS A 92 5.18 -11.47 16.30
CA HIS A 92 4.21 -10.47 15.83
C HIS A 92 4.22 -9.24 16.73
N GLU A 93 4.07 -9.43 18.03
CA GLU A 93 3.99 -8.33 19.00
C GLU A 93 5.28 -7.50 19.01
N ARG A 94 6.43 -8.17 18.95
CA ARG A 94 7.72 -7.48 18.88
C ARG A 94 7.86 -6.68 17.59
N LEU A 95 7.54 -7.25 16.43
CA LEU A 95 7.63 -6.57 15.15
C LEU A 95 6.66 -5.38 15.07
N GLU A 96 5.44 -5.54 15.59
CA GLU A 96 4.46 -4.45 15.67
C GLU A 96 5.00 -3.29 16.52
N ALA A 97 5.57 -3.58 17.67
CA ALA A 97 6.18 -2.55 18.54
C ALA A 97 7.36 -1.85 17.85
N GLU A 98 8.24 -2.60 17.17
CA GLU A 98 9.38 -2.05 16.43
C GLU A 98 8.92 -1.17 15.26
N LEU A 99 7.88 -1.59 14.52
CA LEU A 99 7.30 -0.82 13.40
C LEU A 99 6.60 0.45 13.88
N ALA A 100 5.81 0.37 14.96
CA ALA A 100 5.18 1.55 15.55
C ALA A 100 6.22 2.59 15.95
N ALA A 101 7.29 2.16 16.64
CA ALA A 101 8.39 3.03 17.04
C ALA A 101 9.13 3.62 15.82
N PHE A 102 9.38 2.82 14.78
CA PHE A 102 10.06 3.25 13.56
C PHE A 102 9.27 4.31 12.80
N GLU A 103 7.95 4.15 12.71
CA GLU A 103 7.04 5.08 12.06
C GLU A 103 6.59 6.24 12.97
N MET A 104 7.11 6.32 14.20
CA MET A 104 6.72 7.32 15.21
C MET A 104 5.21 7.31 15.48
N LYS A 105 4.62 6.13 15.57
CA LYS A 105 3.20 5.89 15.87
C LYS A 105 3.05 5.21 17.23
N GLU A 106 1.85 5.26 17.79
CA GLU A 106 1.56 4.65 19.10
C GLU A 106 1.45 3.14 19.01
N ASP A 107 0.90 2.63 17.89
CA ASP A 107 0.67 1.20 17.70
C ASP A 107 0.77 0.81 16.23
N ALA A 108 0.96 -0.48 15.98
CA ALA A 108 0.94 -1.05 14.64
C ALA A 108 0.30 -2.43 14.65
N VAL A 109 -0.29 -2.82 13.54
CA VAL A 109 -0.89 -4.14 13.33
C VAL A 109 -0.34 -4.77 12.07
N LEU A 110 0.19 -5.99 12.18
CA LEU A 110 0.66 -6.78 11.06
C LEU A 110 -0.52 -7.41 10.30
N LEU A 111 -0.39 -7.42 8.99
CA LEU A 111 -1.36 -7.95 8.04
C LEU A 111 -0.67 -8.96 7.12
N ASN A 112 -1.37 -10.01 6.70
CA ASN A 112 -0.78 -11.09 5.90
C ASN A 112 -0.35 -10.64 4.50
N PHE A 113 -1.09 -9.70 3.89
CA PHE A 113 -0.84 -9.24 2.52
C PHE A 113 -1.18 -7.74 2.39
N GLY A 114 -0.37 -7.02 1.60
CA GLY A 114 -0.58 -5.59 1.37
C GLY A 114 -1.93 -5.27 0.71
N TYR A 115 -2.25 -6.00 -0.37
CA TYR A 115 -3.49 -5.77 -1.10
C TYR A 115 -4.74 -5.95 -0.23
N GLN A 116 -4.86 -7.11 0.42
CA GLN A 116 -5.99 -7.41 1.32
C GLN A 116 -5.97 -6.54 2.56
N GLY A 117 -4.78 -6.23 3.08
CA GLY A 117 -4.61 -5.37 4.24
C GLY A 117 -5.20 -3.98 4.00
N MET A 118 -4.89 -3.35 2.87
CA MET A 118 -5.45 -2.04 2.52
C MET A 118 -6.98 -2.09 2.40
N LEU A 119 -7.54 -3.13 1.74
CA LEU A 119 -8.99 -3.29 1.67
C LEU A 119 -9.60 -3.37 3.08
N SER A 120 -9.01 -4.17 3.96
CA SER A 120 -9.50 -4.37 5.32
C SER A 120 -9.39 -3.09 6.16
N VAL A 121 -8.31 -2.32 5.99
CA VAL A 121 -8.13 -1.02 6.67
C VAL A 121 -9.23 -0.05 6.25
N ILE A 122 -9.51 0.08 4.96
CA ILE A 122 -10.59 0.96 4.46
C ILE A 122 -11.96 0.49 4.98
N ASP A 123 -12.25 -0.80 4.94
CA ASP A 123 -13.54 -1.36 5.36
C ASP A 123 -13.80 -1.17 6.86
N VAL A 124 -12.75 -1.34 7.69
CA VAL A 124 -12.89 -1.21 9.14
C VAL A 124 -12.96 0.25 9.62
N LEU A 125 -12.28 1.15 8.93
CA LEU A 125 -12.22 2.57 9.31
C LEU A 125 -13.44 3.37 8.88
N CYS A 126 -14.07 2.99 7.76
CA CYS A 126 -15.06 3.85 7.11
C CYS A 126 -16.43 3.15 6.99
N GLY A 127 -17.42 3.70 7.65
CA GLY A 127 -18.81 3.25 7.57
C GLY A 127 -19.66 4.06 6.58
N ARG A 128 -20.96 3.81 6.58
CA ARG A 128 -21.94 4.39 5.63
C ARG A 128 -21.96 5.92 5.58
N HIS A 129 -21.67 6.57 6.69
CA HIS A 129 -21.77 8.04 6.80
C HIS A 129 -20.43 8.73 6.59
N ASP A 130 -19.35 7.96 6.49
CA ASP A 130 -18.02 8.52 6.26
C ASP A 130 -17.80 8.83 4.78
N VAL A 131 -16.91 9.75 4.52
CA VAL A 131 -16.57 10.20 3.17
C VAL A 131 -15.09 9.96 2.95
N ILE A 132 -14.75 9.32 1.82
CA ILE A 132 -13.36 9.11 1.43
C ILE A 132 -13.02 10.05 0.28
N VAL A 133 -11.93 10.81 0.43
CA VAL A 133 -11.33 11.65 -0.60
C VAL A 133 -10.01 10.99 -1.00
N TYR A 134 -9.78 10.73 -2.29
CA TYR A 134 -8.64 9.94 -2.73
C TYR A 134 -8.04 10.42 -4.05
N ASP A 135 -6.75 10.16 -4.24
CA ASP A 135 -6.02 10.49 -5.46
C ASP A 135 -6.44 9.59 -6.63
N ALA A 136 -6.56 10.18 -7.82
CA ALA A 136 -7.02 9.48 -9.04
C ALA A 136 -6.08 8.35 -9.48
N GLU A 137 -4.79 8.40 -9.13
CA GLU A 137 -3.80 7.37 -9.47
C GLU A 137 -3.51 6.41 -8.30
N SER A 138 -4.36 6.41 -7.28
CA SER A 138 -4.25 5.46 -6.17
C SER A 138 -4.22 4.01 -6.65
N HIS A 139 -3.40 3.20 -5.96
CA HIS A 139 -3.20 1.79 -6.27
C HIS A 139 -4.52 1.00 -6.29
N ALA A 140 -4.56 -0.06 -7.08
CA ALA A 140 -5.74 -0.90 -7.27
C ALA A 140 -6.34 -1.43 -5.95
N CYS A 141 -5.54 -1.70 -4.92
CA CYS A 141 -6.04 -2.13 -3.61
C CYS A 141 -6.88 -1.03 -2.92
N ILE A 142 -6.48 0.23 -3.04
CA ILE A 142 -7.28 1.36 -2.54
C ILE A 142 -8.59 1.44 -3.32
N ILE A 143 -8.53 1.42 -4.66
CA ILE A 143 -9.71 1.48 -5.53
C ILE A 143 -10.70 0.34 -5.23
N ASP A 144 -10.20 -0.87 -4.99
CA ASP A 144 -11.07 -2.01 -4.66
C ASP A 144 -11.66 -1.89 -3.23
N GLY A 145 -10.89 -1.41 -2.26
CA GLY A 145 -11.41 -1.03 -0.94
C GLY A 145 -12.51 0.03 -1.02
N LEU A 146 -12.30 1.05 -1.86
CA LEU A 146 -13.29 2.08 -2.12
C LEU A 146 -14.59 1.53 -2.77
N ARG A 147 -14.51 0.47 -3.57
CA ARG A 147 -15.69 -0.19 -4.14
C ARG A 147 -16.53 -0.90 -3.09
N MET A 148 -15.90 -1.40 -2.02
CA MET A 148 -16.57 -2.03 -0.89
C MET A 148 -17.19 -1.01 0.07
N HIS A 149 -16.63 0.19 0.14
CA HIS A 149 -17.10 1.25 1.03
C HIS A 149 -18.55 1.67 0.71
N PRO A 150 -19.47 1.61 1.70
CA PRO A 150 -20.89 1.89 1.50
C PRO A 150 -21.24 3.39 1.48
N GLY A 151 -20.32 4.26 1.85
CA GLY A 151 -20.47 5.70 1.91
C GLY A 151 -20.07 6.43 0.63
N HIS A 152 -19.89 7.73 0.75
CA HIS A 152 -19.51 8.59 -0.37
C HIS A 152 -17.99 8.62 -0.57
N ARG A 153 -17.59 8.77 -1.83
CA ARG A 153 -16.18 8.89 -2.22
C ARG A 153 -16.02 9.95 -3.29
N TYR A 154 -15.01 10.77 -3.11
CA TYR A 154 -14.66 11.85 -4.03
C TYR A 154 -13.22 11.68 -4.49
N VAL A 155 -13.02 11.62 -5.79
CA VAL A 155 -11.70 11.55 -6.40
C VAL A 155 -11.18 12.95 -6.67
N PHE A 156 -9.91 13.21 -6.35
CA PHE A 156 -9.19 14.39 -6.83
C PHE A 156 -8.16 14.01 -7.89
N LYS A 157 -7.85 14.96 -8.76
CA LYS A 157 -6.85 14.77 -9.80
C LYS A 157 -5.49 14.48 -9.18
N HIS A 158 -4.74 13.62 -9.83
CA HIS A 158 -3.43 13.18 -9.35
C HIS A 158 -2.54 14.37 -8.94
N ASN A 159 -2.09 14.33 -7.68
CA ASN A 159 -1.22 15.35 -7.07
C ASN A 159 -1.72 16.82 -7.21
N ASP A 160 -3.02 17.02 -7.43
CA ASP A 160 -3.65 18.34 -7.53
C ASP A 160 -4.26 18.73 -6.16
N VAL A 161 -3.50 19.50 -5.39
CA VAL A 161 -3.89 19.94 -4.04
C VAL A 161 -5.11 20.87 -4.06
N GLU A 162 -5.26 21.69 -5.10
CA GLU A 162 -6.44 22.58 -5.24
C GLU A 162 -7.70 21.74 -5.51
N ASP A 163 -7.59 20.70 -6.31
CA ASP A 163 -8.71 19.78 -6.53
C ASP A 163 -9.01 18.96 -5.27
N CYS A 164 -7.98 18.52 -4.53
CA CYS A 164 -8.14 17.88 -3.22
C CYS A 164 -8.92 18.80 -2.26
N GLU A 165 -8.57 20.09 -2.17
CA GLU A 165 -9.28 21.08 -1.35
C GLU A 165 -10.75 21.21 -1.76
N LYS A 166 -11.06 21.25 -3.06
CA LYS A 166 -12.45 21.26 -3.56
C LYS A 166 -13.23 20.02 -3.16
N GLN A 167 -12.60 18.83 -3.22
CA GLN A 167 -13.27 17.60 -2.80
C GLN A 167 -13.47 17.56 -1.28
N LEU A 168 -12.53 18.09 -0.49
CA LEU A 168 -12.68 18.26 0.96
C LEU A 168 -13.82 19.19 1.32
N GLN A 169 -13.99 20.32 0.61
CA GLN A 169 -15.15 21.22 0.77
C GLN A 169 -16.47 20.47 0.57
N ARG A 170 -16.57 19.65 -0.49
CA ARG A 170 -17.76 18.84 -0.77
C ARG A 170 -17.99 17.78 0.32
N ALA A 171 -16.93 17.13 0.77
CA ALA A 171 -16.99 16.12 1.83
C ALA A 171 -17.47 16.73 3.14
N THR A 172 -16.91 17.88 3.54
CA THR A 172 -17.30 18.60 4.75
C THR A 172 -18.77 18.99 4.70
N ALA A 173 -19.23 19.62 3.62
CA ALA A 173 -20.63 20.00 3.46
C ALA A 173 -21.59 18.79 3.55
N LEU A 174 -21.16 17.63 3.07
CA LEU A 174 -21.96 16.39 3.16
C LEU A 174 -22.02 15.87 4.60
N VAL A 175 -20.89 15.77 5.30
CA VAL A 175 -20.82 15.31 6.69
C VAL A 175 -21.64 16.23 7.61
N GLU A 176 -21.52 17.55 7.43
CA GLU A 176 -22.32 18.53 8.17
C GLU A 176 -23.84 18.37 7.91
N LYS A 177 -24.23 18.16 6.66
CA LYS A 177 -25.63 17.91 6.28
C LYS A 177 -26.16 16.63 6.90
N GLN A 178 -25.35 15.58 6.93
CA GLN A 178 -25.72 14.29 7.52
C GLN A 178 -25.72 14.32 9.05
N LYS A 179 -25.00 15.27 9.66
CA LYS A 179 -24.71 15.36 11.10
C LYS A 179 -24.11 14.05 11.66
N ALA A 180 -23.36 13.35 10.82
CA ALA A 180 -22.71 12.08 11.14
C ALA A 180 -21.59 11.79 10.17
N GLY A 181 -20.62 10.98 10.60
CA GLY A 181 -19.48 10.52 9.82
C GLY A 181 -18.25 11.41 9.97
N GLY A 182 -17.17 10.95 9.37
CA GLY A 182 -15.88 11.63 9.28
C GLY A 182 -15.37 11.66 7.84
N ILE A 183 -14.18 12.22 7.65
CA ILE A 183 -13.52 12.29 6.35
C ILE A 183 -12.18 11.58 6.44
N LEU A 184 -11.94 10.66 5.52
CA LEU A 184 -10.64 10.02 5.31
C LEU A 184 -10.07 10.52 3.98
N VAL A 185 -8.86 11.08 4.01
CA VAL A 185 -8.08 11.36 2.80
C VAL A 185 -7.08 10.23 2.59
N ILE A 186 -7.02 9.69 1.38
CA ILE A 186 -6.07 8.62 1.01
C ILE A 186 -5.19 9.11 -0.13
N THR A 187 -3.88 8.99 0.05
CA THR A 187 -2.88 9.24 -0.99
C THR A 187 -1.72 8.24 -0.84
N GLU A 188 -0.77 8.26 -1.75
CA GLU A 188 0.43 7.44 -1.66
C GLU A 188 1.66 8.27 -1.30
N GLY A 189 2.63 7.67 -0.64
CA GLY A 189 3.93 8.29 -0.42
C GLY A 189 4.72 8.40 -1.72
N VAL A 190 4.76 7.28 -2.47
CA VAL A 190 5.31 7.22 -3.83
C VAL A 190 4.35 6.43 -4.71
N PHE A 191 3.93 7.01 -5.82
CA PHE A 191 3.06 6.36 -6.80
C PHE A 191 3.85 5.39 -7.67
N GLY A 192 3.56 4.11 -7.55
CA GLY A 192 4.40 3.05 -8.11
C GLY A 192 4.51 3.04 -9.64
N MET A 193 3.52 3.55 -10.37
CA MET A 193 3.52 3.55 -11.84
C MET A 193 4.19 4.81 -12.42
N ALA A 194 3.96 5.96 -11.82
CA ALA A 194 4.55 7.23 -12.25
C ALA A 194 5.94 7.47 -11.63
N GLY A 195 6.17 6.98 -10.42
CA GLY A 195 7.43 7.13 -9.68
C GLY A 195 7.58 8.49 -9.01
N ASP A 196 6.53 9.29 -8.99
CA ASP A 196 6.51 10.57 -8.30
C ASP A 196 6.03 10.43 -6.85
N GLN A 197 6.35 11.39 -6.02
CA GLN A 197 5.93 11.45 -4.64
C GLN A 197 4.57 12.14 -4.50
N GLY A 198 3.76 11.65 -3.58
CA GLY A 198 2.57 12.36 -3.12
C GLY A 198 2.93 13.68 -2.45
N LYS A 199 2.10 14.68 -2.63
CA LYS A 199 2.26 16.03 -2.01
C LYS A 199 1.78 16.02 -0.55
N LEU A 200 2.46 15.22 0.30
CA LEU A 200 2.02 14.99 1.68
C LEU A 200 1.99 16.26 2.51
N LYS A 201 2.99 17.12 2.32
CA LYS A 201 3.10 18.39 3.05
C LYS A 201 1.93 19.31 2.75
N GLU A 202 1.61 19.47 1.48
CA GLU A 202 0.53 20.36 1.02
C GLU A 202 -0.84 19.78 1.38
N ILE A 203 -1.03 18.47 1.27
CA ILE A 203 -2.28 17.82 1.69
C ILE A 203 -2.44 17.90 3.22
N ALA A 204 -1.38 17.65 3.99
CA ALA A 204 -1.43 17.77 5.45
C ALA A 204 -1.75 19.21 5.91
N ALA A 205 -1.29 20.24 5.19
CA ALA A 205 -1.61 21.63 5.49
C ALA A 205 -3.11 21.95 5.36
N LEU A 206 -3.87 21.14 4.59
CA LEU A 206 -5.33 21.30 4.51
C LEU A 206 -6.04 20.96 5.84
N LYS A 207 -5.36 20.28 6.78
CA LYS A 207 -5.90 20.06 8.15
C LYS A 207 -6.12 21.36 8.93
N ASP A 208 -5.45 22.44 8.55
CA ASP A 208 -5.69 23.76 9.13
C ASP A 208 -7.08 24.35 8.76
N LYS A 209 -7.67 23.85 7.67
CA LYS A 209 -8.96 24.30 7.14
C LYS A 209 -10.08 23.26 7.29
N PHE A 210 -9.73 21.98 7.28
CA PHE A 210 -10.68 20.86 7.24
C PHE A 210 -10.34 19.81 8.28
N GLN A 211 -11.36 19.22 8.88
CA GLN A 211 -11.19 18.09 9.78
C GLN A 211 -11.23 16.79 9.00
N PHE A 212 -10.10 16.10 8.90
CA PHE A 212 -9.98 14.77 8.27
C PHE A 212 -8.83 13.97 8.86
N ARG A 213 -8.87 12.66 8.67
CA ARG A 213 -7.73 11.77 8.89
C ARG A 213 -7.02 11.50 7.58
N LEU A 214 -5.68 11.45 7.62
CA LEU A 214 -4.83 11.20 6.46
C LEU A 214 -4.25 9.79 6.53
N LEU A 215 -4.61 8.94 5.57
CA LEU A 215 -3.99 7.65 5.32
C LEU A 215 -3.01 7.76 4.17
N VAL A 216 -1.78 7.30 4.40
CA VAL A 216 -0.73 7.26 3.38
C VAL A 216 -0.35 5.81 3.11
N ASP A 217 -0.50 5.36 1.87
CA ASP A 217 0.10 4.12 1.36
C ASP A 217 1.54 4.41 0.93
N ASP A 218 2.47 3.98 1.74
CA ASP A 218 3.90 4.21 1.48
C ASP A 218 4.65 2.92 1.11
N ALA A 219 3.96 2.03 0.40
CA ALA A 219 4.52 0.75 -0.04
C ALA A 219 5.79 0.88 -0.88
N HIS A 220 6.01 2.00 -1.55
CA HIS A 220 7.20 2.27 -2.37
C HIS A 220 8.23 3.16 -1.68
N GLY A 221 7.84 3.95 -0.67
CA GLY A 221 8.75 4.82 0.09
C GLY A 221 9.37 4.14 1.31
N PHE A 222 8.63 3.23 1.97
CA PHE A 222 9.11 2.50 3.14
C PHE A 222 10.42 1.76 2.87
N GLY A 223 11.42 2.02 3.68
CA GLY A 223 12.77 1.50 3.54
C GLY A 223 13.64 2.25 2.53
N THR A 224 13.09 3.13 1.67
CA THR A 224 13.83 3.76 0.57
C THR A 224 13.94 5.27 0.67
N LEU A 225 12.96 5.94 1.24
CA LEU A 225 12.93 7.39 1.41
C LEU A 225 13.13 7.79 2.87
N GLY A 226 13.52 9.05 3.05
CA GLY A 226 13.84 9.61 4.35
C GLY A 226 15.24 9.26 4.83
N LYS A 227 15.69 9.97 5.85
CA LYS A 227 17.03 9.82 6.40
C LYS A 227 17.26 8.45 7.04
N THR A 228 16.24 7.89 7.66
CA THR A 228 16.30 6.58 8.34
C THR A 228 15.64 5.47 7.55
N GLY A 229 14.92 5.82 6.46
CA GLY A 229 14.14 4.89 5.67
C GLY A 229 12.67 4.78 6.11
N ALA A 230 12.19 5.69 6.96
CA ALA A 230 10.80 5.71 7.40
C ALA A 230 9.83 6.25 6.33
N GLY A 231 10.28 6.39 5.09
CA GLY A 231 9.45 6.64 3.94
C GLY A 231 9.22 8.09 3.59
N ALA A 232 8.19 8.31 2.77
CA ALA A 232 7.87 9.62 2.20
C ALA A 232 7.44 10.65 3.25
N GLY A 233 6.82 10.20 4.34
CA GLY A 233 6.47 11.06 5.46
C GLY A 233 7.69 11.68 6.12
N GLU A 234 8.74 10.88 6.39
CA GLU A 234 10.02 11.34 6.91
C GLU A 234 10.71 12.26 5.91
N GLU A 235 10.77 11.87 4.63
CA GLU A 235 11.40 12.63 3.55
C GLU A 235 10.84 14.06 3.45
N GLN A 236 9.53 14.21 3.60
CA GLN A 236 8.84 15.50 3.53
C GLN A 236 8.69 16.20 4.89
N GLY A 237 9.17 15.58 5.99
CA GLY A 237 9.02 16.11 7.34
C GLY A 237 7.59 16.13 7.85
N MET A 238 6.75 15.17 7.42
CA MET A 238 5.31 15.10 7.68
C MET A 238 4.86 13.84 8.42
N GLN A 239 5.80 13.05 8.96
CA GLN A 239 5.48 11.77 9.60
C GLN A 239 4.49 11.92 10.76
N ASP A 240 4.58 13.02 11.53
CA ASP A 240 3.66 13.35 12.63
C ASP A 240 2.25 13.79 12.16
N LYS A 241 2.10 14.16 10.89
CA LYS A 241 0.83 14.59 10.29
C LYS A 241 0.05 13.47 9.61
N ILE A 242 0.70 12.34 9.38
CA ILE A 242 0.05 11.12 8.86
C ILE A 242 -0.66 10.44 10.02
N ASP A 243 -1.98 10.31 9.95
CA ASP A 243 -2.75 9.65 11.03
C ASP A 243 -2.66 8.13 10.91
N ILE A 244 -2.66 7.62 9.68
CA ILE A 244 -2.64 6.18 9.39
C ILE A 244 -1.56 5.94 8.33
N TYR A 245 -0.51 5.27 8.72
CA TYR A 245 0.58 4.86 7.85
C TYR A 245 0.37 3.41 7.44
N PHE A 246 0.45 3.14 6.16
CA PHE A 246 0.33 1.79 5.62
C PHE A 246 1.53 1.46 4.74
N SER A 247 2.09 0.26 4.89
CA SER A 247 3.10 -0.23 3.98
C SER A 247 3.12 -1.76 3.87
N THR A 248 3.92 -2.27 2.93
CA THR A 248 4.07 -3.70 2.68
C THR A 248 5.54 -4.14 2.75
N PHE A 249 5.76 -5.38 3.17
CA PHE A 249 7.10 -6.01 3.15
C PHE A 249 7.45 -6.61 1.79
N ALA A 250 6.51 -6.64 0.83
CA ALA A 250 6.70 -7.30 -0.46
C ALA A 250 7.61 -6.56 -1.45
N LYS A 251 8.19 -5.44 -1.04
CA LYS A 251 9.09 -4.61 -1.87
C LYS A 251 10.45 -4.47 -1.19
N SER A 252 10.71 -3.36 -0.53
CA SER A 252 12.02 -3.07 0.11
C SER A 252 12.47 -4.17 1.06
N MET A 253 11.57 -4.76 1.83
CA MET A 253 11.87 -5.75 2.85
C MET A 253 11.97 -7.20 2.32
N ALA A 254 11.73 -7.40 1.02
CA ALA A 254 11.87 -8.70 0.32
C ALA A 254 11.13 -9.86 1.03
N SER A 255 9.96 -9.60 1.62
CA SER A 255 9.19 -10.56 2.39
C SER A 255 7.71 -10.55 1.99
N ILE A 256 6.85 -11.23 2.73
CA ILE A 256 5.40 -11.22 2.56
C ILE A 256 4.79 -10.55 3.78
N GLY A 257 3.69 -9.84 3.57
CA GLY A 257 2.97 -9.16 4.63
C GLY A 257 2.88 -7.66 4.41
N ALA A 258 2.22 -7.03 5.35
CA ALA A 258 2.04 -5.58 5.41
C ALA A 258 1.83 -5.16 6.87
N PHE A 259 1.76 -3.87 7.10
CA PHE A 259 1.37 -3.31 8.38
C PHE A 259 0.61 -2.01 8.20
N VAL A 260 -0.21 -1.71 9.18
CA VAL A 260 -0.80 -0.40 9.38
C VAL A 260 -0.33 0.12 10.75
N ALA A 261 0.00 1.40 10.82
CA ALA A 261 0.43 2.04 12.07
C ALA A 261 -0.31 3.37 12.26
N GLY A 262 -0.64 3.71 13.50
CA GLY A 262 -1.39 4.92 13.84
C GLY A 262 -1.51 5.10 15.34
N ASP A 263 -2.49 5.93 15.76
CA ASP A 263 -2.85 6.10 17.16
C ASP A 263 -3.46 4.80 17.70
N LYS A 264 -3.26 4.54 18.99
CA LYS A 264 -3.89 3.44 19.69
C LYS A 264 -5.33 3.81 20.05
N VAL A 265 -6.30 3.14 19.46
CA VAL A 265 -7.74 3.37 19.65
C VAL A 265 -8.46 2.12 20.13
#